data_baeffbdff4a18423def4e27d02ed123f
#
_entry.id   baeffbdff4a18423def4e27d02ed123f
#
_cell.length_a   1.000
_cell.length_b   1.000
_cell.length_c   1.000
_cell.angle_alpha   90.00
_cell.angle_beta   90.00
_cell.angle_gamma   90.00
#
_symmetry.space_group_name_H-M   'P 1'
#
loop_
_entity.id
_entity.type
_entity.pdbx_description
1 polymer ?
#
loop_
_entity_poly.entity_id
_entity_poly.type
_entity_poly.pdbx_seq_one_letter_code
_entity_poly.pdbx_strand_id
1 'polypeptide(L)'
;IKGASSCYFKEDTANMQQYTTDKFVAPKHSISDLPQKGKILSLQCIKEKVGSLVGTQLVVSDTKTKGQFLERVVANLLGYSTNDSLVGGYPDIPNQLLEVKVQDSPTVDLGKYSPSNPVVINNSMNLTTEDVRYLIALTDENGNIEGLILTPGSCLGDAFTFVNDTNYKCQRSIPMSFFMDQQGKAIFNP
;
A
#
# COMPACT_ATOMS: atom_id res chain seq x y z
N ILE A 1 6.21 15.59 -17.33
CA ILE A 1 6.97 14.40 -17.76
C ILE A 1 5.93 13.32 -18.04
N LYS A 2 5.54 13.16 -19.31
CA LYS A 2 4.65 12.08 -19.73
C LYS A 2 5.50 10.84 -19.96
N GLY A 3 5.30 9.77 -19.15
CA GLY A 3 5.68 8.44 -19.57
C GLY A 3 6.55 7.56 -18.68
N ALA A 4 6.92 7.97 -17.47
CA ALA A 4 7.50 7.02 -16.53
C ALA A 4 6.49 6.78 -15.40
N SER A 5 6.11 5.55 -15.15
CA SER A 5 5.27 5.23 -14.00
C SER A 5 6.05 5.53 -12.72
N SER A 6 5.64 6.58 -12.00
CA SER A 6 6.25 6.99 -10.75
C SER A 6 5.85 6.01 -9.64
N CYS A 7 6.29 4.76 -9.72
CA CYS A 7 5.99 3.74 -8.74
C CYS A 7 7.27 3.20 -8.10
N TYR A 8 7.47 3.50 -6.80
CA TYR A 8 8.47 2.80 -5.99
C TYR A 8 7.96 1.41 -5.67
N PHE A 9 8.79 0.42 -5.95
CA PHE A 9 8.39 -0.96 -5.83
C PHE A 9 9.47 -1.80 -5.15
N LYS A 10 9.04 -2.66 -4.26
CA LYS A 10 9.82 -3.76 -3.69
C LYS A 10 8.98 -5.03 -3.80
N GLU A 11 9.65 -6.15 -3.97
CA GLU A 11 9.00 -7.45 -4.02
C GLU A 11 8.46 -7.88 -2.65
N ASP A 12 7.55 -8.85 -2.65
CA ASP A 12 7.08 -9.49 -1.42
C ASP A 12 8.24 -10.08 -0.61
N THR A 13 8.08 -10.14 0.71
CA THR A 13 9.02 -10.85 1.57
C THR A 13 9.15 -12.32 1.15
N ALA A 14 10.31 -12.94 1.43
CA ALA A 14 10.51 -14.35 1.14
C ALA A 14 9.44 -15.25 1.80
N ASN A 15 8.98 -14.86 3.01
CA ASN A 15 7.90 -15.55 3.71
C ASN A 15 6.58 -15.41 2.95
N MET A 16 6.29 -14.23 2.40
CA MET A 16 5.06 -13.96 1.69
C MET A 16 5.02 -14.59 0.29
N GLN A 17 6.15 -14.66 -0.42
CA GLN A 17 6.24 -15.18 -1.79
C GLN A 17 5.69 -16.60 -1.94
N GLN A 18 5.86 -17.46 -0.93
CA GLN A 18 5.33 -18.84 -0.96
C GLN A 18 3.81 -18.93 -0.99
N TYR A 19 3.11 -17.84 -0.67
CA TYR A 19 1.64 -17.77 -0.60
C TYR A 19 1.05 -17.00 -1.77
N THR A 20 1.86 -16.27 -2.54
CA THR A 20 1.41 -15.40 -3.62
C THR A 20 1.22 -16.13 -4.94
N THR A 21 0.53 -15.46 -5.86
CA THR A 21 0.33 -15.90 -7.24
C THR A 21 0.32 -14.69 -8.18
N ASP A 22 0.89 -14.85 -9.38
CA ASP A 22 0.80 -13.87 -10.46
C ASP A 22 -0.46 -14.07 -11.33
N LYS A 23 -1.18 -15.15 -11.09
CA LYS A 23 -2.40 -15.43 -11.84
C LYS A 23 -3.56 -14.69 -11.19
N PHE A 24 -4.07 -13.70 -11.90
CA PHE A 24 -5.33 -13.08 -11.50
C PHE A 24 -6.46 -14.11 -11.57
N VAL A 25 -6.93 -14.49 -10.41
CA VAL A 25 -8.21 -15.16 -10.27
C VAL A 25 -9.14 -14.12 -9.67
N ALA A 26 -10.21 -13.77 -10.39
CA ALA A 26 -11.22 -12.87 -9.84
C ALA A 26 -11.61 -13.36 -8.45
N PRO A 27 -11.48 -12.52 -7.41
CA PRO A 27 -11.75 -12.98 -6.05
C PRO A 27 -13.18 -13.44 -5.95
N LYS A 28 -13.37 -14.71 -5.61
CA LYS A 28 -14.69 -15.28 -5.25
C LYS A 28 -14.99 -15.06 -3.76
N HIS A 29 -14.16 -14.26 -3.09
CA HIS A 29 -14.16 -14.05 -1.65
C HIS A 29 -14.44 -12.61 -1.33
N SER A 30 -14.97 -12.36 -0.14
CA SER A 30 -15.09 -11.03 0.40
C SER A 30 -13.70 -10.43 0.67
N ILE A 31 -13.60 -9.13 0.55
CA ILE A 31 -12.39 -8.36 0.86
C ILE A 31 -11.92 -8.60 2.32
N SER A 32 -12.87 -8.86 3.22
CA SER A 32 -12.65 -9.12 4.64
C SER A 32 -12.25 -10.56 4.98
N ASP A 33 -12.27 -11.48 4.01
CA ASP A 33 -11.86 -12.85 4.25
C ASP A 33 -10.38 -12.95 4.62
N LEU A 34 -10.04 -13.96 5.39
CA LEU A 34 -8.63 -14.23 5.70
C LEU A 34 -7.84 -14.56 4.43
N PRO A 35 -6.55 -14.18 4.39
CA PRO A 35 -5.68 -14.49 3.27
C PRO A 35 -5.54 -16.00 3.08
N GLN A 36 -5.51 -16.44 1.83
CA GLN A 36 -5.42 -17.87 1.46
C GLN A 36 -4.26 -18.08 0.49
N LYS A 37 -3.53 -19.17 0.70
CA LYS A 37 -2.41 -19.56 -0.18
C LYS A 37 -2.87 -19.68 -1.64
N GLY A 38 -2.10 -19.09 -2.55
CA GLY A 38 -2.36 -19.09 -3.99
C GLY A 38 -3.53 -18.19 -4.43
N LYS A 39 -4.07 -17.37 -3.52
CA LYS A 39 -5.10 -16.36 -3.84
C LYS A 39 -4.64 -14.94 -3.52
N ILE A 40 -3.49 -14.80 -2.91
CA ILE A 40 -2.86 -13.51 -2.65
C ILE A 40 -2.07 -13.14 -3.90
N LEU A 41 -2.39 -12.02 -4.53
CA LEU A 41 -1.65 -11.53 -5.69
C LEU A 41 -0.23 -11.14 -5.27
N SER A 42 0.77 -11.42 -6.11
CA SER A 42 2.11 -10.86 -5.87
C SER A 42 2.09 -9.34 -5.93
N LEU A 43 3.04 -8.70 -5.26
CA LEU A 43 3.19 -7.24 -5.35
C LEU A 43 3.45 -6.79 -6.80
N GLN A 44 4.12 -7.58 -7.62
CA GLN A 44 4.30 -7.31 -9.04
C GLN A 44 2.93 -7.27 -9.78
N CYS A 45 2.06 -8.22 -9.51
CA CYS A 45 0.72 -8.24 -10.10
C CYS A 45 -0.13 -7.06 -9.62
N ILE A 46 -0.02 -6.70 -8.34
CA ILE A 46 -0.70 -5.51 -7.79
C ILE A 46 -0.17 -4.24 -8.48
N LYS A 47 1.15 -4.09 -8.62
CA LYS A 47 1.78 -2.94 -9.31
C LYS A 47 1.20 -2.72 -10.71
N GLU A 48 1.07 -3.79 -11.49
CA GLU A 48 0.51 -3.70 -12.85
C GLU A 48 -0.93 -3.19 -12.85
N LYS A 49 -1.73 -3.60 -11.85
CA LYS A 49 -3.13 -3.20 -11.74
C LYS A 49 -3.30 -1.76 -11.27
N VAL A 50 -2.50 -1.33 -10.29
CA VAL A 50 -2.65 -0.01 -9.68
C VAL A 50 -1.85 1.07 -10.42
N GLY A 51 -0.99 0.71 -11.36
CA GLY A 51 -0.16 1.66 -12.11
C GLY A 51 -0.96 2.74 -12.83
N SER A 52 -2.20 2.44 -13.24
CA SER A 52 -3.11 3.40 -13.86
C SER A 52 -3.59 4.52 -12.94
N LEU A 53 -3.36 4.40 -11.63
CA LEU A 53 -3.72 5.44 -10.66
C LEU A 53 -2.83 6.68 -10.78
N VAL A 54 -1.59 6.54 -11.24
CA VAL A 54 -0.69 7.69 -11.42
C VAL A 54 -1.25 8.62 -12.46
N GLY A 55 -1.35 9.90 -12.12
CA GLY A 55 -1.97 10.94 -12.95
C GLY A 55 -3.48 11.05 -12.79
N THR A 56 -4.12 10.23 -11.97
CA THR A 56 -5.55 10.41 -11.62
C THR A 56 -5.71 11.34 -10.42
N GLN A 57 -6.88 11.95 -10.32
CA GLN A 57 -7.21 12.87 -9.23
C GLN A 57 -8.17 12.23 -8.23
N LEU A 58 -7.83 12.33 -6.94
CA LEU A 58 -8.74 11.99 -5.85
C LEU A 58 -9.67 13.19 -5.59
N VAL A 59 -10.84 13.18 -6.22
CA VAL A 59 -11.80 14.31 -6.18
C VAL A 59 -12.59 14.27 -4.87
N VAL A 60 -11.93 14.52 -3.75
CA VAL A 60 -12.55 14.56 -2.39
C VAL A 60 -11.81 15.57 -1.53
N SER A 61 -12.56 16.25 -0.66
CA SER A 61 -12.06 17.45 0.03
C SER A 61 -11.25 17.18 1.30
N ASP A 62 -11.43 16.03 1.97
CA ASP A 62 -10.74 15.73 3.23
C ASP A 62 -9.93 14.42 3.15
N THR A 63 -8.86 14.35 3.90
CA THR A 63 -7.88 13.24 3.87
C THR A 63 -8.52 11.90 4.22
N LYS A 64 -9.45 11.85 5.16
CA LYS A 64 -10.13 10.61 5.55
C LYS A 64 -10.96 10.05 4.40
N THR A 65 -11.72 10.91 3.74
CA THR A 65 -12.56 10.53 2.60
C THR A 65 -11.68 10.17 1.38
N LYS A 66 -10.54 10.86 1.18
CA LYS A 66 -9.55 10.47 0.17
C LYS A 66 -9.02 9.05 0.40
N GLY A 67 -8.67 8.71 1.65
CA GLY A 67 -8.23 7.37 2.02
C GLY A 67 -9.29 6.32 1.67
N GLN A 68 -10.51 6.47 2.15
CA GLN A 68 -11.62 5.54 1.88
C GLN A 68 -11.95 5.43 0.38
N PHE A 69 -11.84 6.52 -0.36
CA PHE A 69 -12.04 6.51 -1.80
C PHE A 69 -10.94 5.69 -2.50
N LEU A 70 -9.67 5.93 -2.15
CA LEU A 70 -8.54 5.19 -2.71
C LEU A 70 -8.63 3.69 -2.39
N GLU A 71 -8.97 3.33 -1.15
CA GLU A 71 -9.17 1.93 -0.74
C GLU A 71 -10.19 1.23 -1.65
N ARG A 72 -11.34 1.87 -1.92
CA ARG A 72 -12.37 1.33 -2.82
C ARG A 72 -11.87 1.19 -4.25
N VAL A 73 -11.17 2.19 -4.77
CA VAL A 73 -10.61 2.14 -6.13
C VAL A 73 -9.59 1.01 -6.24
N VAL A 74 -8.70 0.88 -5.27
CA VAL A 74 -7.73 -0.21 -5.22
C VAL A 74 -8.43 -1.56 -5.15
N ALA A 75 -9.40 -1.73 -4.27
CA ALA A 75 -10.18 -2.95 -4.15
C ALA A 75 -10.82 -3.35 -5.50
N ASN A 76 -11.42 -2.38 -6.21
CA ASN A 76 -12.00 -2.61 -7.53
C ASN A 76 -10.95 -3.02 -8.58
N LEU A 77 -9.78 -2.38 -8.59
CA LEU A 77 -8.69 -2.74 -9.50
C LEU A 77 -8.17 -4.16 -9.22
N LEU A 78 -8.24 -4.59 -7.96
CA LEU A 78 -7.90 -5.96 -7.56
C LEU A 78 -9.04 -6.97 -7.84
N GLY A 79 -10.22 -6.49 -8.29
CA GLY A 79 -11.33 -7.33 -8.73
C GLY A 79 -12.38 -7.62 -7.65
N TYR A 80 -12.34 -6.92 -6.51
CA TYR A 80 -13.39 -7.02 -5.50
C TYR A 80 -14.64 -6.23 -5.91
N SER A 81 -15.81 -6.66 -5.44
CA SER A 81 -17.05 -5.94 -5.69
C SER A 81 -17.10 -4.61 -4.92
N THR A 82 -17.62 -3.57 -5.58
CA THR A 82 -17.87 -2.27 -4.93
C THR A 82 -18.88 -2.31 -3.81
N ASN A 83 -19.69 -3.38 -3.75
CA ASN A 83 -20.72 -3.56 -2.72
C ASN A 83 -20.14 -4.19 -1.43
N ASP A 84 -18.92 -4.71 -1.47
CA ASP A 84 -18.25 -5.16 -0.27
C ASP A 84 -17.95 -3.93 0.60
N SER A 85 -18.60 -3.85 1.74
CA SER A 85 -18.30 -2.80 2.71
C SER A 85 -16.85 -2.98 3.16
N LEU A 86 -16.02 -1.95 2.94
CA LEU A 86 -14.71 -1.88 3.56
C LEU A 86 -14.96 -1.85 5.07
N VAL A 87 -14.74 -2.96 5.71
CA VAL A 87 -14.81 -3.07 7.16
C VAL A 87 -13.53 -2.47 7.69
N GLY A 88 -13.62 -1.33 8.35
CA GLY A 88 -12.44 -0.69 8.95
C GLY A 88 -11.66 -1.70 9.79
N GLY A 89 -10.39 -1.86 9.49
CA GLY A 89 -9.52 -2.84 10.12
C GLY A 89 -8.07 -2.62 9.72
N TYR A 90 -7.24 -3.60 10.01
CA TYR A 90 -5.85 -3.64 9.55
C TYR A 90 -5.51 -5.06 9.11
N PRO A 91 -4.93 -5.21 7.94
CA PRO A 91 -4.83 -4.17 6.88
C PRO A 91 -6.17 -3.87 6.20
N ASP A 92 -6.26 -2.78 5.45
CA ASP A 92 -7.50 -2.28 4.81
C ASP A 92 -8.12 -3.31 3.83
N ILE A 93 -7.29 -4.11 3.17
CA ILE A 93 -7.69 -5.24 2.31
C ILE A 93 -7.13 -6.54 2.90
N PRO A 94 -7.78 -7.13 3.93
CA PRO A 94 -7.26 -8.26 4.69
C PRO A 94 -6.94 -9.47 3.84
N ASN A 95 -7.80 -9.81 2.88
CA ASN A 95 -7.60 -10.95 1.99
C ASN A 95 -6.30 -10.86 1.16
N GLN A 96 -5.83 -9.65 0.88
CA GLN A 96 -4.60 -9.38 0.17
C GLN A 96 -3.46 -8.90 1.09
N LEU A 97 -3.67 -8.82 2.40
CA LEU A 97 -2.70 -8.25 3.35
C LEU A 97 -2.17 -6.89 2.88
N LEU A 98 -3.06 -6.06 2.35
CA LEU A 98 -2.70 -4.78 1.74
C LEU A 98 -3.30 -3.63 2.53
N GLU A 99 -2.44 -2.77 3.05
CA GLU A 99 -2.76 -1.49 3.67
C GLU A 99 -2.65 -0.39 2.63
N VAL A 100 -3.65 0.47 2.55
CA VAL A 100 -3.75 1.54 1.54
C VAL A 100 -3.71 2.89 2.25
N LYS A 101 -2.81 3.76 1.82
CA LYS A 101 -2.64 5.10 2.42
C LYS A 101 -2.57 6.17 1.34
N VAL A 102 -3.10 7.34 1.68
CA VAL A 102 -2.86 8.58 0.94
C VAL A 102 -1.87 9.42 1.73
N GLN A 103 -0.88 9.95 1.04
CA GLN A 103 0.02 10.94 1.61
C GLN A 103 -0.13 12.26 0.88
N ASP A 104 -0.73 13.22 1.55
CA ASP A 104 -0.88 14.62 1.15
C ASP A 104 -0.10 15.58 2.08
N SER A 105 0.74 15.03 2.96
CA SER A 105 1.56 15.75 3.93
C SER A 105 2.93 15.07 4.05
N PRO A 106 3.93 15.74 4.68
CA PRO A 106 5.26 15.15 4.90
C PRO A 106 5.27 13.86 5.73
N THR A 107 4.16 13.53 6.38
CA THR A 107 4.05 12.35 7.25
C THR A 107 2.96 11.41 6.77
N VAL A 108 3.21 10.11 6.86
CA VAL A 108 2.20 9.05 6.67
C VAL A 108 1.87 8.43 8.01
N ASP A 109 0.60 8.44 8.38
CA ASP A 109 0.13 7.68 9.54
C ASP A 109 -0.08 6.22 9.12
N LEU A 110 0.75 5.32 9.66
CA LEU A 110 0.65 3.89 9.39
C LEU A 110 -0.45 3.20 10.22
N GLY A 111 -1.15 3.95 11.07
CA GLY A 111 -2.24 3.43 11.88
C GLY A 111 -1.77 2.67 13.12
N LYS A 112 -2.54 1.63 13.50
CA LYS A 112 -2.40 0.93 14.77
C LYS A 112 -1.12 0.09 14.87
N TYR A 113 -0.64 -0.45 13.76
CA TYR A 113 0.50 -1.36 13.74
C TYR A 113 1.67 -0.77 12.98
N SER A 114 2.87 -1.02 13.47
CA SER A 114 4.11 -0.61 12.82
C SER A 114 4.93 -1.82 12.41
N PRO A 115 5.46 -1.85 11.19
CA PRO A 115 6.42 -2.87 10.78
C PRO A 115 7.70 -2.88 11.61
N SER A 116 8.07 -1.76 12.24
CA SER A 116 9.24 -1.70 13.13
C SER A 116 9.03 -2.40 14.48
N ASN A 117 7.80 -2.79 14.79
CA ASN A 117 7.46 -3.61 15.95
C ASN A 117 6.62 -4.80 15.49
N PRO A 118 7.26 -5.89 15.02
CA PRO A 118 6.56 -7.02 14.41
C PRO A 118 5.53 -7.65 15.34
N VAL A 119 4.30 -7.76 14.85
CA VAL A 119 3.19 -8.44 15.52
C VAL A 119 2.63 -9.49 14.58
N VAL A 120 2.34 -10.67 15.11
CA VAL A 120 1.72 -11.74 14.31
C VAL A 120 0.29 -11.33 13.94
N ILE A 121 -0.01 -11.34 12.65
CA ILE A 121 -1.33 -11.00 12.10
C ILE A 121 -2.07 -12.21 11.54
N ASN A 122 -1.34 -13.27 11.20
CA ASN A 122 -1.92 -14.54 10.75
C ASN A 122 -1.08 -15.72 11.28
N ASN A 123 -1.61 -16.42 12.26
CA ASN A 123 -0.89 -17.54 12.89
C ASN A 123 -0.72 -18.74 11.95
N SER A 124 -1.73 -19.04 11.11
CA SER A 124 -1.70 -20.23 10.24
C SER A 124 -0.66 -20.12 9.12
N MET A 125 -0.34 -18.91 8.71
CA MET A 125 0.64 -18.62 7.66
C MET A 125 1.93 -18.03 8.25
N ASN A 126 2.01 -17.88 9.57
CA ASN A 126 3.13 -17.24 10.27
C ASN A 126 3.50 -15.87 9.69
N LEU A 127 2.48 -15.06 9.38
CA LEU A 127 2.66 -13.72 8.82
C LEU A 127 2.60 -12.66 9.91
N THR A 128 3.44 -11.65 9.78
CA THR A 128 3.57 -10.54 10.70
C THR A 128 3.27 -9.21 10.02
N THR A 129 3.31 -8.12 10.78
CA THR A 129 3.21 -6.76 10.24
C THR A 129 4.34 -6.41 9.24
N GLU A 130 5.47 -7.12 9.28
CA GLU A 130 6.54 -6.99 8.28
C GLU A 130 6.12 -7.52 6.89
N ASP A 131 5.23 -8.51 6.87
CA ASP A 131 4.70 -9.12 5.64
C ASP A 131 3.50 -8.35 5.08
N VAL A 132 2.89 -7.46 5.86
CA VAL A 132 1.82 -6.58 5.36
C VAL A 132 2.39 -5.67 4.28
N ARG A 133 1.65 -5.57 3.20
CA ARG A 133 2.02 -4.79 2.04
C ARG A 133 1.39 -3.41 2.12
N TYR A 134 2.12 -2.39 1.75
CA TYR A 134 1.66 -1.01 1.78
C TYR A 134 1.59 -0.44 0.37
N LEU A 135 0.43 0.08 0.01
CA LEU A 135 0.23 0.95 -1.14
C LEU A 135 0.02 2.37 -0.64
N ILE A 136 0.97 3.25 -0.91
CA ILE A 136 0.91 4.65 -0.51
C ILE A 136 0.85 5.50 -1.76
N ALA A 137 -0.27 6.22 -1.95
CA ALA A 137 -0.41 7.20 -3.01
C ALA A 137 0.12 8.56 -2.55
N LEU A 138 1.10 9.07 -3.27
CA LEU A 138 1.66 10.39 -3.07
C LEU A 138 0.83 11.39 -3.88
N THR A 139 0.22 12.37 -3.22
CA THR A 139 -0.63 13.35 -3.89
C THR A 139 -0.08 14.76 -3.75
N ASP A 140 -0.34 15.57 -4.78
CA ASP A 140 -0.17 17.02 -4.70
C ASP A 140 -1.30 17.67 -3.86
N GLU A 141 -1.23 18.98 -3.71
CA GLU A 141 -2.23 19.80 -2.99
C GLU A 141 -3.63 19.72 -3.62
N ASN A 142 -3.72 19.41 -4.90
CA ASN A 142 -4.98 19.27 -5.65
C ASN A 142 -5.53 17.83 -5.61
N GLY A 143 -4.83 16.91 -4.97
CA GLY A 143 -5.20 15.49 -4.89
C GLY A 143 -4.83 14.68 -6.13
N ASN A 144 -3.98 15.20 -7.03
CA ASN A 144 -3.47 14.40 -8.14
C ASN A 144 -2.43 13.41 -7.63
N ILE A 145 -2.56 12.16 -8.00
CA ILE A 145 -1.58 11.12 -7.64
C ILE A 145 -0.34 11.29 -8.53
N GLU A 146 0.74 11.77 -7.93
CA GLU A 146 2.02 11.96 -8.60
C GLU A 146 2.89 10.72 -8.63
N GLY A 147 2.67 9.82 -7.65
CA GLY A 147 3.43 8.59 -7.54
C GLY A 147 2.80 7.59 -6.59
N LEU A 148 3.27 6.35 -6.67
CA LEU A 148 2.87 5.26 -5.79
C LEU A 148 4.10 4.66 -5.12
N ILE A 149 3.94 4.25 -3.87
CA ILE A 149 4.89 3.40 -3.16
C ILE A 149 4.18 2.07 -2.91
N LEU A 150 4.77 0.99 -3.36
CA LEU A 150 4.26 -0.36 -3.17
C LEU A 150 5.37 -1.26 -2.63
N THR A 151 5.26 -1.65 -1.36
CA THR A 151 6.35 -2.31 -0.64
C THR A 151 5.83 -3.15 0.52
N PRO A 152 6.50 -4.25 0.91
CA PRO A 152 6.23 -4.89 2.18
C PRO A 152 6.65 -4.01 3.36
N GLY A 153 6.04 -4.23 4.51
CA GLY A 153 6.30 -3.49 5.74
C GLY A 153 7.78 -3.50 6.14
N SER A 154 8.45 -4.63 5.99
CA SER A 154 9.88 -4.77 6.28
C SER A 154 10.78 -3.83 5.48
N CYS A 155 10.36 -3.43 4.27
CA CYS A 155 11.13 -2.54 3.39
C CYS A 155 10.69 -1.06 3.49
N LEU A 156 9.69 -0.72 4.31
CA LEU A 156 9.30 0.68 4.48
C LEU A 156 10.44 1.54 5.03
N GLY A 157 11.37 0.94 5.82
CA GLY A 157 12.56 1.58 6.35
C GLY A 157 13.51 2.13 5.29
N ASP A 158 13.50 1.55 4.09
CA ASP A 158 14.36 1.97 2.99
C ASP A 158 13.97 3.34 2.43
N ALA A 159 12.67 3.69 2.51
CA ALA A 159 12.12 4.90 1.93
C ALA A 159 11.68 5.93 2.98
N PHE A 160 11.49 5.52 4.24
CA PHE A 160 10.92 6.37 5.27
C PHE A 160 11.72 6.32 6.57
N THR A 161 11.75 7.44 7.30
CA THR A 161 12.31 7.50 8.65
C THR A 161 11.18 7.36 9.66
N PHE A 162 11.34 6.47 10.66
CA PHE A 162 10.38 6.38 11.76
C PHE A 162 10.50 7.58 12.68
N VAL A 163 9.36 8.17 13.02
CA VAL A 163 9.31 9.33 13.93
C VAL A 163 9.36 8.90 15.40
N ASN A 164 8.93 7.67 15.69
CA ASN A 164 8.93 7.14 17.05
C ASN A 164 8.90 5.60 17.04
N ASP A 165 9.85 4.98 17.74
CA ASP A 165 10.03 3.53 17.79
C ASP A 165 9.09 2.83 18.78
N THR A 166 8.40 3.57 19.64
CA THR A 166 7.69 2.99 20.79
C THR A 166 6.18 3.05 20.73
N ASN A 167 5.58 3.73 19.77
CA ASN A 167 4.14 3.91 19.71
C ASN A 167 3.48 3.03 18.64
N TYR A 168 2.32 2.48 19.01
CA TYR A 168 1.40 1.78 18.11
C TYR A 168 0.89 2.66 16.94
N LYS A 169 1.05 3.99 17.04
CA LYS A 169 0.87 4.93 15.95
C LYS A 169 2.23 5.35 15.44
N CYS A 170 2.70 4.72 14.39
CA CYS A 170 3.90 5.17 13.71
C CYS A 170 3.53 6.16 12.62
N GLN A 171 3.87 7.41 12.86
CA GLN A 171 4.02 8.38 11.79
C GLN A 171 5.39 8.17 11.18
N ARG A 172 5.45 8.01 9.86
CA ARG A 172 6.70 8.07 9.13
C ARG A 172 6.76 9.40 8.41
N SER A 173 7.79 10.17 8.68
CA SER A 173 8.12 11.30 7.83
C SER A 173 8.94 10.80 6.65
N ILE A 174 8.54 11.16 5.45
CA ILE A 174 9.42 11.09 4.30
C ILE A 174 10.30 12.34 4.40
N PRO A 175 11.63 12.22 4.50
CA PRO A 175 12.48 13.38 4.52
C PRO A 175 12.24 14.20 3.24
N MET A 176 12.13 15.53 3.37
CA MET A 176 12.03 16.40 2.19
C MET A 176 13.20 16.21 1.23
N SER A 177 14.38 15.83 1.75
CA SER A 177 15.52 15.43 0.94
C SER A 177 15.19 14.30 -0.04
N PHE A 178 14.40 13.32 0.35
CA PHE A 178 13.99 12.25 -0.54
C PHE A 178 13.26 12.79 -1.79
N PHE A 179 12.32 13.71 -1.60
CA PHE A 179 11.61 14.33 -2.72
C PHE A 179 12.53 15.23 -3.56
N MET A 180 13.41 15.98 -2.92
CA MET A 180 14.38 16.86 -3.60
C MET A 180 15.39 16.02 -4.41
N ASP A 181 15.89 14.95 -3.84
CA ASP A 181 16.85 14.05 -4.49
C ASP A 181 16.23 13.26 -5.66
N GLN A 182 14.91 13.08 -5.63
CA GLN A 182 14.18 12.37 -6.65
C GLN A 182 13.46 13.30 -7.65
N GLN A 183 13.55 14.62 -7.45
CA GLN A 183 12.93 15.59 -8.35
C GLN A 183 13.47 15.46 -9.77
N GLY A 184 12.57 15.21 -10.73
CA GLY A 184 12.92 15.00 -12.14
C GLY A 184 13.54 13.63 -12.48
N LYS A 185 13.71 12.77 -11.48
CA LYS A 185 14.06 11.35 -11.72
C LYS A 185 12.76 10.55 -11.80
N ALA A 186 12.76 9.53 -12.66
CA ALA A 186 11.80 8.45 -12.50
C ALA A 186 12.06 7.83 -11.12
N ILE A 187 11.20 8.13 -10.16
CA ILE A 187 11.28 7.48 -8.87
C ILE A 187 10.90 6.04 -9.16
N PHE A 188 11.92 5.20 -9.24
CA PHE A 188 11.81 3.78 -9.41
C PHE A 188 11.39 3.29 -10.78
N ASN A 189 12.39 3.22 -11.56
CA ASN A 189 12.46 2.09 -12.44
C ASN A 189 13.83 1.44 -12.27
N PRO A 190 13.95 0.15 -11.97
CA PRO A 190 15.10 -0.60 -12.40
C PRO A 190 15.08 -0.71 -13.92
#